data_2629c08b9acbc3a4b5bf987949e23ad7
#
_entry.id   2629c08b9acbc3a4b5bf987949e23ad7
#
_cell.length_a   1.000
_cell.length_b   1.000
_cell.length_c   1.000
_cell.angle_alpha   90.00
_cell.angle_beta   90.00
_cell.angle_gamma   90.00
#
_symmetry.space_group_name_H-M   'P 1'
#
loop_
_entity.id
_entity.type
_entity.pdbx_description
1 polymer ?
#
loop_
_entity_poly.entity_id
_entity_poly.type
_entity_poly.pdbx_seq_one_letter_code
_entity_poly.pdbx_strand_id
1 'polypeptide(L)'
;MNTTTQHTTIPEIGLGTFRLQGQVVIDSVTTGLDVGYRHIDTAQIYGNEAEVGQAIAASAVPRDALFVTTKIWIDNLQRDKLIPSLKDSLRKLRLEQLALTLIHWPSPQDAIPVADYMAALAQAKAQGLTKAIGVSNFTNAQLRQAIDTVGASEIATQQVEIHPFLQNRKVIDFAQSEGIHITAYMPLAYGKVMADPVIAAIAARHGVTPAKVALSWSLQQGFAVIPSSTKRANLEANLHFQRITLSPDEMAQMATLERGERLANPDGLAPQWD
;
A
#
# COMPACT_ATOMS: atom_id res chain seq x y z
N MET A 1 -16.96 3.11 29.71
CA MET A 1 -16.62 4.16 28.73
C MET A 1 -16.33 3.45 27.42
N ASN A 2 -17.25 3.53 26.45
CA ASN A 2 -17.05 2.89 25.13
C ASN A 2 -16.08 3.75 24.34
N THR A 3 -14.82 3.37 24.29
CA THR A 3 -13.85 3.89 23.32
C THR A 3 -14.16 3.26 21.98
N THR A 4 -14.95 3.94 21.17
CA THR A 4 -15.11 3.63 19.75
C THR A 4 -13.77 3.95 19.09
N THR A 5 -12.94 2.97 18.84
CA THR A 5 -11.76 3.09 17.96
C THR A 5 -12.29 3.44 16.58
N GLN A 6 -12.13 4.70 16.17
CA GLN A 6 -12.36 5.10 14.78
C GLN A 6 -11.28 4.39 13.93
N HIS A 7 -11.66 3.29 13.30
CA HIS A 7 -10.82 2.68 12.29
C HIS A 7 -10.61 3.69 11.17
N THR A 8 -9.36 4.08 10.93
CA THR A 8 -9.01 4.94 9.80
C THR A 8 -9.39 4.21 8.52
N THR A 9 -10.39 4.72 7.80
CA THR A 9 -10.81 4.11 6.52
C THR A 9 -9.75 4.39 5.46
N ILE A 10 -9.10 3.35 4.97
CA ILE A 10 -8.14 3.43 3.86
C ILE A 10 -8.92 3.52 2.55
N PRO A 11 -8.69 4.55 1.71
CA PRO A 11 -9.33 4.60 0.40
C PRO A 11 -8.96 3.39 -0.46
N GLU A 12 -9.95 2.78 -1.08
CA GLU A 12 -9.80 1.54 -1.82
C GLU A 12 -8.81 1.62 -3.00
N ILE A 13 -8.66 2.82 -3.60
CA ILE A 13 -7.74 3.06 -4.72
C ILE A 13 -6.84 4.22 -4.38
N GLY A 14 -5.53 3.96 -4.31
CA GLY A 14 -4.49 4.94 -4.12
C GLY A 14 -3.57 5.06 -5.32
N LEU A 15 -2.81 6.14 -5.39
CA LEU A 15 -1.76 6.37 -6.37
C LEU A 15 -0.39 6.02 -5.75
N GLY A 16 0.24 4.95 -6.24
CA GLY A 16 1.61 4.58 -5.87
C GLY A 16 2.62 5.45 -6.62
N THR A 17 3.71 5.82 -5.93
CA THR A 17 4.77 6.69 -6.48
C THR A 17 6.12 5.97 -6.65
N PHE A 18 6.17 4.67 -6.43
CA PHE A 18 7.39 3.89 -6.59
C PHE A 18 8.00 4.03 -8.01
N ARG A 19 9.32 4.22 -8.08
CA ARG A 19 10.11 4.44 -9.31
C ARG A 19 9.82 5.75 -10.08
N LEU A 20 8.99 6.63 -9.56
CA LEU A 20 8.77 7.95 -10.14
C LEU A 20 9.73 8.95 -9.50
N GLN A 21 10.41 9.77 -10.30
CA GLN A 21 11.43 10.70 -9.82
C GLN A 21 11.26 12.11 -10.43
N GLY A 22 11.71 13.13 -9.72
CA GLY A 22 11.79 14.51 -10.21
C GLY A 22 10.45 15.02 -10.74
N GLN A 23 10.47 15.66 -11.91
CA GLN A 23 9.28 16.22 -12.54
C GLN A 23 8.22 15.16 -12.86
N VAL A 24 8.63 13.91 -13.16
CA VAL A 24 7.70 12.82 -13.48
C VAL A 24 6.78 12.49 -12.32
N VAL A 25 7.28 12.45 -11.09
CA VAL A 25 6.43 12.21 -9.92
C VAL A 25 5.56 13.42 -9.59
N ILE A 26 6.06 14.64 -9.76
CA ILE A 26 5.27 15.88 -9.60
C ILE A 26 4.07 15.83 -10.56
N ASP A 27 4.31 15.59 -11.83
CA ASP A 27 3.27 15.55 -12.87
C ASP A 27 2.27 14.42 -12.62
N SER A 28 2.75 13.23 -12.22
CA SER A 28 1.91 12.09 -11.92
C SER A 28 0.98 12.36 -10.73
N VAL A 29 1.51 12.91 -9.63
CA VAL A 29 0.72 13.22 -8.43
C VAL A 29 -0.25 14.37 -8.70
N THR A 30 0.20 15.44 -9.38
CA THR A 30 -0.67 16.57 -9.78
C THR A 30 -1.83 16.07 -10.62
N THR A 31 -1.54 15.30 -11.69
CA THR A 31 -2.57 14.70 -12.53
C THR A 31 -3.49 13.78 -11.74
N GLY A 32 -2.92 12.96 -10.83
CA GLY A 32 -3.70 12.08 -9.96
C GLY A 32 -4.70 12.85 -9.09
N LEU A 33 -4.27 13.94 -8.46
CA LEU A 33 -5.14 14.79 -7.65
C LEU A 33 -6.22 15.46 -8.49
N ASP A 34 -5.88 15.94 -9.70
CA ASP A 34 -6.81 16.54 -10.65
C ASP A 34 -7.91 15.58 -11.09
N VAL A 35 -7.56 14.31 -11.38
CA VAL A 35 -8.53 13.29 -11.79
C VAL A 35 -9.30 12.68 -10.62
N GLY A 36 -8.97 13.04 -9.38
CA GLY A 36 -9.78 12.67 -8.21
C GLY A 36 -9.14 11.71 -7.20
N TYR A 37 -7.88 11.30 -7.38
CA TYR A 37 -7.20 10.55 -6.33
C TYR A 37 -7.15 11.35 -5.03
N ARG A 38 -7.35 10.65 -3.91
CA ARG A 38 -7.24 11.22 -2.56
C ARG A 38 -6.30 10.43 -1.67
N HIS A 39 -5.85 9.26 -2.10
CA HIS A 39 -4.83 8.46 -1.44
C HIS A 39 -3.55 8.47 -2.28
N ILE A 40 -2.45 8.96 -1.69
CA ILE A 40 -1.11 8.99 -2.27
C ILE A 40 -0.21 8.10 -1.41
N ASP A 41 0.45 7.13 -2.03
CA ASP A 41 1.36 6.20 -1.36
C ASP A 41 2.80 6.42 -1.83
N THR A 42 3.68 6.80 -0.89
CA THR A 42 5.11 6.98 -1.10
C THR A 42 5.92 6.22 -0.04
N ALA A 43 7.23 6.44 0.01
CA ALA A 43 8.12 5.87 1.02
C ALA A 43 9.45 6.64 1.10
N GLN A 44 10.14 6.58 2.25
CA GLN A 44 11.45 7.22 2.46
C GLN A 44 12.48 6.80 1.40
N ILE A 45 12.58 5.49 1.12
CA ILE A 45 13.55 4.94 0.18
C ILE A 45 13.31 5.35 -1.28
N TYR A 46 12.10 5.79 -1.64
CA TYR A 46 11.83 6.21 -3.00
C TYR A 46 12.57 7.50 -3.37
N GLY A 47 13.00 8.28 -2.38
CA GLY A 47 13.74 9.52 -2.59
C GLY A 47 12.91 10.64 -3.25
N ASN A 48 11.59 10.51 -3.25
CA ASN A 48 10.68 11.42 -3.96
C ASN A 48 9.64 12.10 -3.05
N GLU A 49 9.78 11.98 -1.72
CA GLU A 49 8.84 12.58 -0.78
C GLU A 49 8.74 14.11 -0.92
N ALA A 50 9.84 14.77 -1.27
CA ALA A 50 9.87 16.24 -1.45
C ALA A 50 9.05 16.68 -2.67
N GLU A 51 9.17 15.96 -3.78
CA GLU A 51 8.43 16.19 -5.01
C GLU A 51 6.95 15.87 -4.84
N VAL A 52 6.62 14.77 -4.14
CA VAL A 52 5.24 14.45 -3.75
C VAL A 52 4.66 15.58 -2.90
N GLY A 53 5.42 16.08 -1.92
CA GLY A 53 5.04 17.22 -1.08
C GLY A 53 4.84 18.51 -1.87
N GLN A 54 5.67 18.74 -2.90
CA GLN A 54 5.52 19.87 -3.81
C GLN A 54 4.21 19.80 -4.59
N ALA A 55 3.90 18.64 -5.19
CA ALA A 55 2.66 18.44 -5.95
C ALA A 55 1.42 18.59 -5.06
N ILE A 56 1.46 17.99 -3.86
CA ILE A 56 0.38 18.13 -2.88
C ILE A 56 0.20 19.61 -2.47
N ALA A 57 1.29 20.36 -2.21
CA ALA A 57 1.23 21.75 -1.80
C ALA A 57 0.69 22.68 -2.89
N ALA A 58 0.92 22.36 -4.14
CA ALA A 58 0.41 23.12 -5.29
C ALA A 58 -1.04 22.80 -5.64
N SER A 59 -1.60 21.70 -5.12
CA SER A 59 -2.97 21.27 -5.39
C SER A 59 -3.99 22.12 -4.63
N ALA A 60 -5.15 22.35 -5.26
CA ALA A 60 -6.32 22.95 -4.63
C ALA A 60 -7.10 21.98 -3.70
N VAL A 61 -6.70 20.70 -3.64
CA VAL A 61 -7.35 19.70 -2.78
C VAL A 61 -7.07 20.01 -1.31
N PRO A 62 -8.10 20.14 -0.45
CA PRO A 62 -7.91 20.36 0.98
C PRO A 62 -7.07 19.25 1.63
N ARG A 63 -6.22 19.61 2.58
CA ARG A 63 -5.32 18.67 3.27
C ARG A 63 -6.04 17.55 3.99
N ASP A 64 -7.15 17.86 4.63
CA ASP A 64 -8.00 16.93 5.37
C ASP A 64 -8.73 15.93 4.46
N ALA A 65 -8.87 16.26 3.17
CA ALA A 65 -9.37 15.35 2.15
C ALA A 65 -8.32 14.36 1.62
N LEU A 66 -7.04 14.53 1.99
CA LEU A 66 -5.95 13.68 1.49
C LEU A 66 -5.58 12.61 2.50
N PHE A 67 -5.48 11.38 2.01
CA PHE A 67 -4.90 10.23 2.69
C PHE A 67 -3.48 10.01 2.16
N VAL A 68 -2.47 10.43 2.91
CA VAL A 68 -1.07 10.28 2.50
C VAL A 68 -0.41 9.20 3.34
N THR A 69 0.19 8.22 2.66
CA THR A 69 0.96 7.13 3.25
C THR A 69 2.44 7.32 2.95
N THR A 70 3.30 7.23 3.96
CA THR A 70 4.73 6.98 3.78
C THR A 70 5.19 5.76 4.58
N LYS A 71 6.44 5.34 4.36
CA LYS A 71 6.98 4.11 4.95
C LYS A 71 8.37 4.37 5.51
N ILE A 72 8.61 3.90 6.72
CA ILE A 72 9.91 3.96 7.39
C ILE A 72 10.85 2.93 6.74
N TRP A 73 11.98 3.40 6.27
CA TRP A 73 13.01 2.53 5.69
C TRP A 73 13.84 1.81 6.76
N ILE A 74 14.42 0.67 6.41
CA ILE A 74 15.13 -0.21 7.35
C ILE A 74 16.27 0.47 8.11
N ASP A 75 16.95 1.46 7.53
CA ASP A 75 18.03 2.22 8.18
C ASP A 75 17.54 3.08 9.35
N ASN A 76 16.23 3.29 9.44
CA ASN A 76 15.57 4.15 10.41
C ASN A 76 14.72 3.36 11.45
N LEU A 77 14.87 2.02 11.52
CA LEU A 77 14.10 1.19 12.46
C LEU A 77 14.58 1.29 13.91
N GLN A 78 15.79 1.77 14.15
CA GLN A 78 16.28 2.00 15.52
C GLN A 78 15.39 3.01 16.24
N ARG A 79 15.17 2.76 17.53
CA ARG A 79 14.23 3.53 18.36
C ARG A 79 14.52 5.05 18.39
N ASP A 80 15.78 5.43 18.35
CA ASP A 80 16.23 6.83 18.33
C ASP A 80 16.21 7.46 16.92
N LYS A 81 16.07 6.65 15.85
CA LYS A 81 16.04 7.13 14.45
C LYS A 81 14.64 7.23 13.87
N LEU A 82 13.72 6.35 14.25
CA LEU A 82 12.40 6.24 13.62
C LEU A 82 11.63 7.56 13.66
N ILE A 83 11.44 8.12 14.84
CA ILE A 83 10.68 9.38 15.01
C ILE A 83 11.36 10.56 14.31
N PRO A 84 12.68 10.79 14.44
CA PRO A 84 13.37 11.82 13.66
C PRO A 84 13.22 11.65 12.15
N SER A 85 13.33 10.43 11.62
CA SER A 85 13.15 10.17 10.19
C SER A 85 11.73 10.44 9.71
N LEU A 86 10.72 10.12 10.53
CA LEU A 86 9.32 10.43 10.20
C LEU A 86 9.06 11.95 10.20
N LYS A 87 9.66 12.68 11.12
CA LYS A 87 9.59 14.16 11.11
C LYS A 87 10.24 14.76 9.86
N ASP A 88 11.34 14.16 9.37
CA ASP A 88 11.94 14.55 8.08
C ASP A 88 11.02 14.24 6.89
N SER A 89 10.35 13.08 6.90
CA SER A 89 9.32 12.74 5.91
C SER A 89 8.19 13.77 5.90
N LEU A 90 7.66 14.15 7.08
CA LEU A 90 6.63 15.17 7.21
C LEU A 90 7.06 16.51 6.62
N ARG A 91 8.31 16.94 6.91
CA ARG A 91 8.88 18.17 6.37
C ARG A 91 8.97 18.12 4.83
N LYS A 92 9.45 17.00 4.25
CA LYS A 92 9.55 16.78 2.80
C LYS A 92 8.17 16.79 2.15
N LEU A 93 7.21 16.09 2.74
CA LEU A 93 5.84 16.00 2.27
C LEU A 93 5.02 17.29 2.51
N ARG A 94 5.58 18.25 3.27
CA ARG A 94 4.91 19.50 3.66
C ARG A 94 3.60 19.26 4.39
N LEU A 95 3.59 18.26 5.29
CA LEU A 95 2.45 17.85 6.10
C LEU A 95 2.78 17.99 7.58
N GLU A 96 1.77 18.28 8.39
CA GLU A 96 1.87 18.27 9.85
C GLU A 96 1.65 16.86 10.41
N GLN A 97 0.79 16.08 9.74
CA GLN A 97 0.41 14.73 10.14
C GLN A 97 0.14 13.87 8.91
N LEU A 98 0.59 12.62 8.94
CA LEU A 98 0.25 11.60 7.94
C LEU A 98 -1.08 10.92 8.26
N ALA A 99 -1.75 10.41 7.23
CA ALA A 99 -2.90 9.53 7.41
C ALA A 99 -2.45 8.13 7.85
N LEU A 100 -1.35 7.63 7.28
CA LEU A 100 -0.82 6.29 7.55
C LEU A 100 0.71 6.28 7.45
N THR A 101 1.36 5.64 8.41
CA THR A 101 2.80 5.34 8.37
C THR A 101 3.01 3.85 8.52
N LEU A 102 3.79 3.26 7.60
CA LEU A 102 4.12 1.84 7.60
C LEU A 102 5.59 1.60 7.95
N ILE A 103 5.89 0.47 8.56
CA ILE A 103 7.21 -0.15 8.44
C ILE A 103 7.29 -0.72 7.02
N HIS A 104 8.31 -0.33 6.23
CA HIS A 104 8.38 -0.68 4.81
C HIS A 104 8.77 -2.15 4.58
N TRP A 105 9.74 -2.63 5.33
CA TRP A 105 10.20 -4.01 5.41
C TRP A 105 10.56 -4.33 6.85
N PRO A 106 10.41 -5.57 7.30
CA PRO A 106 10.98 -5.98 8.57
C PRO A 106 12.51 -5.80 8.58
N SER A 107 13.09 -5.70 9.76
CA SER A 107 14.55 -5.61 9.87
C SER A 107 15.20 -6.85 9.27
N PRO A 108 16.16 -6.70 8.33
CA PRO A 108 16.84 -7.85 7.73
C PRO A 108 17.46 -8.74 8.80
N GLN A 109 17.26 -10.06 8.66
CA GLN A 109 17.76 -11.08 9.61
C GLN A 109 17.35 -10.83 11.07
N ASP A 110 16.24 -10.10 11.29
CA ASP A 110 15.73 -9.70 12.60
C ASP A 110 16.79 -8.98 13.47
N ALA A 111 17.73 -8.26 12.82
CA ALA A 111 18.82 -7.54 13.50
C ALA A 111 18.29 -6.50 14.51
N ILE A 112 17.11 -5.93 14.26
CA ILE A 112 16.34 -5.09 15.20
C ILE A 112 15.03 -5.83 15.48
N PRO A 113 14.69 -6.09 16.75
CA PRO A 113 13.44 -6.77 17.10
C PRO A 113 12.20 -6.02 16.62
N VAL A 114 11.19 -6.76 16.13
CA VAL A 114 9.90 -6.19 15.68
C VAL A 114 9.28 -5.31 16.78
N ALA A 115 9.36 -5.74 18.03
CA ALA A 115 8.82 -5.02 19.17
C ALA A 115 9.40 -3.60 19.33
N ASP A 116 10.69 -3.41 19.02
CA ASP A 116 11.35 -2.11 19.19
C ASP A 116 10.82 -1.05 18.22
N TYR A 117 10.77 -1.38 16.93
CA TYR A 117 10.31 -0.41 15.94
C TYR A 117 8.78 -0.29 15.89
N MET A 118 8.02 -1.32 16.26
CA MET A 118 6.56 -1.20 16.40
C MET A 118 6.17 -0.33 17.58
N ALA A 119 6.87 -0.46 18.72
CA ALA A 119 6.66 0.44 19.87
C ALA A 119 7.03 1.90 19.53
N ALA A 120 8.13 2.11 18.78
CA ALA A 120 8.51 3.45 18.33
C ALA A 120 7.50 4.04 17.34
N LEU A 121 6.94 3.21 16.44
CA LEU A 121 5.89 3.64 15.50
C LEU A 121 4.59 3.98 16.23
N ALA A 122 4.19 3.20 17.24
CA ALA A 122 3.05 3.51 18.10
C ALA A 122 3.27 4.81 18.89
N GLN A 123 4.50 5.06 19.36
CA GLN A 123 4.85 6.34 19.99
C GLN A 123 4.73 7.51 19.01
N ALA A 124 5.12 7.34 17.74
CA ALA A 124 4.94 8.36 16.71
C ALA A 124 3.45 8.70 16.50
N LYS A 125 2.57 7.70 16.50
CA LYS A 125 1.11 7.89 16.48
C LYS A 125 0.63 8.65 17.71
N ALA A 126 1.08 8.27 18.91
CA ALA A 126 0.71 8.96 20.16
C ALA A 126 1.18 10.43 20.19
N GLN A 127 2.28 10.77 19.49
CA GLN A 127 2.75 12.13 19.30
C GLN A 127 1.99 12.91 18.21
N GLY A 128 1.02 12.30 17.54
CA GLY A 128 0.23 12.94 16.49
C GLY A 128 0.95 13.09 15.14
N LEU A 129 2.09 12.40 14.92
CA LEU A 129 2.82 12.47 13.65
C LEU A 129 2.11 11.67 12.53
N THR A 130 1.30 10.69 12.90
CA THR A 130 0.47 9.89 11.98
C THR A 130 -0.84 9.51 12.65
N LYS A 131 -1.93 9.43 11.88
CA LYS A 131 -3.26 9.01 12.40
C LYS A 131 -3.36 7.49 12.60
N ALA A 132 -2.74 6.74 11.68
CA ALA A 132 -2.73 5.28 11.71
C ALA A 132 -1.32 4.73 11.46
N ILE A 133 -1.10 3.50 11.90
CA ILE A 133 0.15 2.77 11.69
C ILE A 133 -0.14 1.41 11.06
N GLY A 134 0.85 0.84 10.41
CA GLY A 134 0.75 -0.49 9.80
C GLY A 134 2.11 -1.02 9.40
N VAL A 135 2.10 -2.13 8.69
CA VAL A 135 3.32 -2.81 8.27
C VAL A 135 3.26 -3.15 6.78
N SER A 136 4.42 -3.44 6.19
CA SER A 136 4.53 -3.88 4.82
C SER A 136 5.57 -5.00 4.72
N ASN A 137 5.28 -6.01 3.89
CA ASN A 137 6.19 -7.11 3.61
C ASN A 137 6.53 -7.99 4.83
N PHE A 138 5.64 -8.06 5.83
CA PHE A 138 5.83 -8.93 6.98
C PHE A 138 5.35 -10.35 6.65
N THR A 139 6.10 -11.33 7.16
CA THR A 139 5.63 -12.72 7.27
C THR A 139 4.59 -12.84 8.37
N ASN A 140 3.87 -13.98 8.41
CA ASN A 140 2.91 -14.25 9.48
C ASN A 140 3.57 -14.23 10.86
N ALA A 141 4.79 -14.74 10.99
CA ALA A 141 5.54 -14.72 12.25
C ALA A 141 5.86 -13.28 12.69
N GLN A 142 6.31 -12.43 11.77
CA GLN A 142 6.62 -11.02 12.06
C GLN A 142 5.37 -10.20 12.33
N LEU A 143 4.27 -10.46 11.61
CA LEU A 143 2.98 -9.83 11.87
C LEU A 143 2.44 -10.22 13.26
N ARG A 144 2.62 -11.49 13.68
CA ARG A 144 2.29 -11.93 15.05
C ARG A 144 3.07 -11.14 16.09
N GLN A 145 4.37 -10.96 15.91
CA GLN A 145 5.19 -10.17 16.85
C GLN A 145 4.74 -8.70 16.90
N ALA A 146 4.33 -8.13 15.75
CA ALA A 146 3.77 -6.77 15.72
C ALA A 146 2.45 -6.68 16.48
N ILE A 147 1.54 -7.66 16.30
CA ILE A 147 0.27 -7.78 17.04
C ILE A 147 0.52 -7.91 18.55
N ASP A 148 1.46 -8.75 18.95
CA ASP A 148 1.81 -8.96 20.37
C ASP A 148 2.36 -7.66 21.00
N THR A 149 2.94 -6.78 20.19
CA THR A 149 3.55 -5.54 20.67
C THR A 149 2.53 -4.41 20.82
N VAL A 150 1.68 -4.18 19.79
CA VAL A 150 0.80 -3.01 19.76
C VAL A 150 -0.69 -3.34 19.78
N GLY A 151 -1.05 -4.61 19.58
CA GLY A 151 -2.43 -5.07 19.39
C GLY A 151 -2.87 -5.04 17.92
N ALA A 152 -3.67 -6.01 17.52
CA ALA A 152 -4.16 -6.13 16.14
C ALA A 152 -4.95 -4.89 15.68
N SER A 153 -5.78 -4.32 16.57
CA SER A 153 -6.60 -3.12 16.29
C SER A 153 -5.78 -1.86 16.00
N GLU A 154 -4.50 -1.82 16.39
CA GLU A 154 -3.61 -0.68 16.11
C GLU A 154 -2.99 -0.76 14.72
N ILE A 155 -2.94 -1.97 14.11
CA ILE A 155 -2.34 -2.20 12.79
C ILE A 155 -3.41 -2.00 11.72
N ALA A 156 -3.41 -0.83 11.08
CA ALA A 156 -4.44 -0.46 10.11
C ALA A 156 -4.39 -1.31 8.83
N THR A 157 -3.22 -1.75 8.41
CA THR A 157 -3.05 -2.56 7.20
C THR A 157 -1.73 -3.33 7.19
N GLN A 158 -1.74 -4.49 6.53
CA GLN A 158 -0.57 -5.16 5.98
C GLN A 158 -0.52 -4.85 4.48
N GLN A 159 0.51 -4.11 4.03
CA GLN A 159 0.71 -3.80 2.62
C GLN A 159 1.70 -4.79 2.00
N VAL A 160 1.25 -5.59 1.04
CA VAL A 160 2.06 -6.63 0.40
C VAL A 160 1.86 -6.68 -1.12
N GLU A 161 2.80 -7.31 -1.83
CA GLU A 161 2.64 -7.60 -3.24
C GLU A 161 1.47 -8.55 -3.46
N ILE A 162 0.45 -8.11 -4.19
CA ILE A 162 -0.68 -8.97 -4.57
C ILE A 162 -1.11 -8.63 -5.99
N HIS A 163 -1.15 -9.66 -6.81
CA HIS A 163 -1.68 -9.63 -8.17
C HIS A 163 -2.07 -11.06 -8.56
N PRO A 164 -2.74 -11.30 -9.71
CA PRO A 164 -3.20 -12.65 -10.07
C PRO A 164 -2.13 -13.73 -10.05
N PHE A 165 -0.85 -13.38 -10.28
CA PHE A 165 0.28 -14.32 -10.35
C PHE A 165 1.00 -14.52 -9.02
N LEU A 166 0.65 -13.72 -8.00
CA LEU A 166 1.10 -13.84 -6.62
C LEU A 166 -0.05 -13.45 -5.70
N GLN A 167 -0.82 -14.43 -5.26
CA GLN A 167 -2.04 -14.18 -4.48
C GLN A 167 -1.80 -14.12 -2.96
N ASN A 168 -0.64 -14.52 -2.49
CA ASN A 168 -0.20 -14.41 -1.08
C ASN A 168 -1.22 -14.91 -0.04
N ARG A 169 -1.95 -16.00 -0.34
CA ARG A 169 -3.09 -16.48 0.47
C ARG A 169 -2.76 -16.65 1.95
N LYS A 170 -1.63 -17.29 2.27
CA LYS A 170 -1.26 -17.52 3.69
C LYS A 170 -1.14 -16.22 4.49
N VAL A 171 -0.52 -15.19 3.90
CA VAL A 171 -0.35 -13.88 4.54
C VAL A 171 -1.69 -13.15 4.66
N ILE A 172 -2.50 -13.19 3.60
CA ILE A 172 -3.82 -12.56 3.56
C ILE A 172 -4.76 -13.20 4.59
N ASP A 173 -4.89 -14.53 4.57
CA ASP A 173 -5.81 -15.25 5.43
C ASP A 173 -5.46 -15.00 6.91
N PHE A 174 -4.16 -14.98 7.25
CA PHE A 174 -3.71 -14.67 8.60
C PHE A 174 -4.05 -13.21 8.98
N ALA A 175 -3.69 -12.24 8.17
CA ALA A 175 -3.96 -10.83 8.48
C ALA A 175 -5.46 -10.55 8.62
N GLN A 176 -6.29 -11.11 7.73
CA GLN A 176 -7.75 -10.97 7.78
C GLN A 176 -8.36 -11.66 9.01
N SER A 177 -7.82 -12.82 9.44
CA SER A 177 -8.29 -13.50 10.66
C SER A 177 -8.03 -12.68 11.92
N GLU A 178 -7.02 -11.79 11.90
CA GLU A 178 -6.72 -10.85 12.98
C GLU A 178 -7.46 -9.49 12.81
N GLY A 179 -8.31 -9.35 11.78
CA GLY A 179 -9.04 -8.12 11.48
C GLY A 179 -8.19 -7.01 10.84
N ILE A 180 -7.00 -7.34 10.33
CA ILE A 180 -6.08 -6.40 9.71
C ILE A 180 -6.41 -6.27 8.22
N HIS A 181 -6.58 -5.03 7.75
CA HIS A 181 -6.86 -4.73 6.36
C HIS A 181 -5.65 -5.05 5.46
N ILE A 182 -5.91 -5.37 4.19
CA ILE A 182 -4.88 -5.65 3.17
C ILE A 182 -4.80 -4.50 2.17
N THR A 183 -3.59 -4.04 1.91
CA THR A 183 -3.29 -3.13 0.80
C THR A 183 -2.38 -3.83 -0.20
N ALA A 184 -2.84 -3.96 -1.44
CA ALA A 184 -2.12 -4.62 -2.52
C ALA A 184 -1.26 -3.62 -3.29
N TYR A 185 0.06 -3.78 -3.26
CA TYR A 185 0.93 -3.06 -4.17
C TYR A 185 1.22 -3.88 -5.44
N MET A 186 1.60 -3.20 -6.53
CA MET A 186 1.81 -3.78 -7.86
C MET A 186 0.62 -4.61 -8.38
N PRO A 187 -0.64 -4.16 -8.21
CA PRO A 187 -1.82 -4.97 -8.53
C PRO A 187 -1.93 -5.38 -10.00
N LEU A 188 -1.18 -4.72 -10.90
CA LEU A 188 -1.12 -5.02 -12.33
C LEU A 188 0.15 -5.77 -12.74
N ALA A 189 0.97 -6.25 -11.81
CA ALA A 189 2.20 -7.02 -12.06
C ALA A 189 3.09 -6.39 -13.16
N TYR A 190 3.39 -5.08 -13.06
CA TYR A 190 4.08 -4.31 -14.10
C TYR A 190 3.45 -4.41 -15.50
N GLY A 191 2.14 -4.60 -15.57
CA GLY A 191 1.40 -4.73 -16.83
C GLY A 191 1.33 -6.15 -17.38
N LYS A 192 1.92 -7.16 -16.74
CA LYS A 192 1.85 -8.57 -17.16
C LYS A 192 0.41 -9.08 -17.26
N VAL A 193 -0.50 -8.57 -16.42
CA VAL A 193 -1.94 -8.91 -16.47
C VAL A 193 -2.57 -8.60 -17.83
N MET A 194 -2.01 -7.66 -18.59
CA MET A 194 -2.57 -7.25 -19.88
C MET A 194 -2.43 -8.32 -20.98
N ALA A 195 -1.45 -9.19 -20.86
CA ALA A 195 -1.14 -10.23 -21.86
C ALA A 195 -1.63 -11.63 -21.43
N ASP A 196 -2.22 -11.76 -20.24
CA ASP A 196 -2.67 -13.07 -19.75
C ASP A 196 -3.97 -13.50 -20.43
N PRO A 197 -4.03 -14.70 -21.04
CA PRO A 197 -5.20 -15.14 -21.82
C PRO A 197 -6.45 -15.38 -20.96
N VAL A 198 -6.31 -15.81 -19.70
CA VAL A 198 -7.46 -16.03 -18.80
C VAL A 198 -8.06 -14.68 -18.43
N ILE A 199 -7.22 -13.71 -18.05
CA ILE A 199 -7.68 -12.34 -17.71
C ILE A 199 -8.29 -11.66 -18.93
N ALA A 200 -7.69 -11.83 -20.11
CA ALA A 200 -8.22 -11.28 -21.37
C ALA A 200 -9.60 -11.88 -21.73
N ALA A 201 -9.79 -13.19 -21.53
CA ALA A 201 -11.07 -13.85 -21.75
C ALA A 201 -12.15 -13.34 -20.79
N ILE A 202 -11.84 -13.14 -19.51
CA ILE A 202 -12.76 -12.53 -18.54
C ILE A 202 -13.07 -11.08 -18.97
N ALA A 203 -12.06 -10.31 -19.32
CA ALA A 203 -12.21 -8.94 -19.77
C ALA A 203 -13.15 -8.81 -20.98
N ALA A 204 -12.99 -9.71 -21.95
CA ALA A 204 -13.86 -9.75 -23.16
C ALA A 204 -15.33 -10.03 -22.79
N ARG A 205 -15.61 -10.96 -21.88
CA ARG A 205 -16.99 -11.27 -21.43
C ARG A 205 -17.67 -10.07 -20.79
N HIS A 206 -16.90 -9.29 -20.03
CA HIS A 206 -17.42 -8.09 -19.33
C HIS A 206 -17.32 -6.79 -20.15
N GLY A 207 -16.72 -6.82 -21.35
CA GLY A 207 -16.51 -5.61 -22.17
C GLY A 207 -15.56 -4.58 -21.53
N VAL A 208 -14.58 -5.04 -20.75
CA VAL A 208 -13.62 -4.19 -20.03
C VAL A 208 -12.18 -4.54 -20.41
N THR A 209 -11.21 -3.80 -19.85
CA THR A 209 -9.78 -4.11 -20.03
C THR A 209 -9.29 -5.13 -19.00
N PRO A 210 -8.21 -5.90 -19.30
CA PRO A 210 -7.58 -6.80 -18.32
C PRO A 210 -7.15 -6.11 -17.02
N ALA A 211 -6.70 -4.85 -17.08
CA ALA A 211 -6.39 -4.07 -15.90
C ALA A 211 -7.61 -3.90 -14.98
N LYS A 212 -8.79 -3.62 -15.53
CA LYS A 212 -10.04 -3.50 -14.77
C LYS A 212 -10.45 -4.82 -14.12
N VAL A 213 -10.21 -5.95 -14.78
CA VAL A 213 -10.43 -7.28 -14.19
C VAL A 213 -9.52 -7.49 -12.98
N ALA A 214 -8.21 -7.24 -13.12
CA ALA A 214 -7.24 -7.42 -12.04
C ALA A 214 -7.53 -6.51 -10.83
N LEU A 215 -7.88 -5.24 -11.08
CA LEU A 215 -8.25 -4.31 -10.03
C LEU A 215 -9.58 -4.71 -9.35
N SER A 216 -10.61 -5.08 -10.13
CA SER A 216 -11.88 -5.56 -9.58
C SER A 216 -11.71 -6.83 -8.74
N TRP A 217 -10.87 -7.76 -9.19
CA TRP A 217 -10.53 -8.98 -8.45
C TRP A 217 -9.92 -8.67 -7.08
N SER A 218 -9.00 -7.71 -6.98
CA SER A 218 -8.42 -7.29 -5.71
C SER A 218 -9.44 -6.60 -4.81
N LEU A 219 -10.20 -5.65 -5.37
CA LEU A 219 -11.21 -4.88 -4.65
C LEU A 219 -12.38 -5.76 -4.16
N GLN A 220 -12.76 -6.79 -4.92
CA GLN A 220 -13.83 -7.73 -4.52
C GLN A 220 -13.44 -8.57 -3.30
N GLN A 221 -12.14 -8.75 -3.05
CA GLN A 221 -11.62 -9.42 -1.86
C GLN A 221 -11.48 -8.46 -0.65
N GLY A 222 -11.90 -7.20 -0.80
CA GLY A 222 -11.82 -6.19 0.25
C GLY A 222 -10.44 -5.56 0.39
N PHE A 223 -9.55 -5.68 -0.60
CA PHE A 223 -8.22 -5.05 -0.54
C PHE A 223 -8.28 -3.61 -1.07
N ALA A 224 -7.45 -2.74 -0.52
CA ALA A 224 -7.08 -1.51 -1.22
C ALA A 224 -5.98 -1.81 -2.25
N VAL A 225 -5.94 -1.04 -3.33
CA VAL A 225 -4.94 -1.18 -4.40
C VAL A 225 -4.23 0.15 -4.64
N ILE A 226 -2.92 0.11 -4.92
CA ILE A 226 -2.12 1.31 -5.17
C ILE A 226 -1.38 1.23 -6.52
N PRO A 227 -2.12 1.14 -7.65
CA PRO A 227 -1.49 1.19 -8.97
C PRO A 227 -0.78 2.52 -9.18
N SER A 228 0.24 2.52 -10.05
CA SER A 228 0.95 3.72 -10.48
C SER A 228 0.81 3.94 -11.97
N SER A 229 0.84 5.20 -12.42
CA SER A 229 0.94 5.55 -13.83
C SER A 229 1.41 7.00 -14.01
N THR A 230 2.11 7.27 -15.08
CA THR A 230 2.48 8.62 -15.52
C THR A 230 1.56 9.17 -16.60
N LYS A 231 0.60 8.37 -17.08
CA LYS A 231 -0.33 8.74 -18.15
C LYS A 231 -1.70 9.07 -17.58
N ARG A 232 -2.21 10.28 -17.86
CA ARG A 232 -3.54 10.74 -17.40
C ARG A 232 -4.63 9.72 -17.72
N ALA A 233 -4.68 9.21 -18.93
CA ALA A 233 -5.70 8.23 -19.32
C ALA A 233 -5.68 6.95 -18.47
N ASN A 234 -4.50 6.47 -18.05
CA ASN A 234 -4.38 5.32 -17.18
C ASN A 234 -4.80 5.66 -15.75
N LEU A 235 -4.44 6.85 -15.25
CA LEU A 235 -4.85 7.31 -13.92
C LEU A 235 -6.38 7.40 -13.84
N GLU A 236 -7.02 8.02 -14.82
CA GLU A 236 -8.47 8.09 -14.94
C GLU A 236 -9.09 6.68 -15.03
N ALA A 237 -8.53 5.83 -15.89
CA ALA A 237 -9.03 4.46 -16.08
C ALA A 237 -8.87 3.58 -14.84
N ASN A 238 -7.83 3.79 -14.02
CA ASN A 238 -7.61 3.04 -12.78
C ASN A 238 -8.48 3.54 -11.63
N LEU A 239 -8.88 4.82 -11.61
CA LEU A 239 -9.68 5.41 -10.54
C LEU A 239 -11.19 5.30 -10.82
N HIS A 240 -11.61 5.65 -12.04
CA HIS A 240 -13.02 5.83 -12.40
C HIS A 240 -13.60 4.68 -13.24
N PHE A 241 -13.00 3.49 -13.18
CA PHE A 241 -13.61 2.38 -13.91
C PHE A 241 -14.89 1.89 -13.25
N GLN A 242 -15.83 1.47 -14.09
CA GLN A 242 -16.96 0.71 -13.60
C GLN A 242 -16.44 -0.62 -13.04
N ARG A 243 -16.53 -0.81 -11.72
CA ARG A 243 -16.20 -2.06 -11.07
C ARG A 243 -17.10 -3.16 -11.60
N ILE A 244 -16.51 -4.27 -12.02
CA ILE A 244 -17.22 -5.49 -12.33
C ILE A 244 -17.24 -6.41 -11.11
N THR A 245 -18.27 -7.24 -11.01
CA THR A 245 -18.32 -8.35 -10.05
C THR A 245 -17.97 -9.62 -10.79
N LEU A 246 -16.85 -10.24 -10.43
CA LEU A 246 -16.45 -11.54 -10.94
C LEU A 246 -17.32 -12.61 -10.34
N SER A 247 -17.85 -13.51 -11.19
CA SER A 247 -18.62 -14.66 -10.73
C SER A 247 -17.73 -15.65 -9.94
N PRO A 248 -18.31 -16.58 -9.16
CA PRO A 248 -17.54 -17.62 -8.49
C PRO A 248 -16.64 -18.42 -9.43
N ASP A 249 -17.10 -18.73 -10.65
CA ASP A 249 -16.31 -19.43 -11.67
C ASP A 249 -15.16 -18.57 -12.18
N GLU A 250 -15.34 -17.25 -12.34
CA GLU A 250 -14.28 -16.34 -12.73
C GLU A 250 -13.27 -16.15 -11.61
N MET A 251 -13.72 -16.08 -10.36
CA MET A 251 -12.81 -16.08 -9.20
C MET A 251 -11.99 -17.37 -9.13
N ALA A 252 -12.59 -18.53 -9.44
CA ALA A 252 -11.88 -19.80 -9.54
C ALA A 252 -10.87 -19.80 -10.69
N GLN A 253 -11.21 -19.23 -11.86
CA GLN A 253 -10.26 -19.05 -12.96
C GLN A 253 -9.10 -18.14 -12.55
N MET A 254 -9.37 -17.02 -11.88
CA MET A 254 -8.32 -16.14 -11.36
C MET A 254 -7.42 -16.86 -10.35
N ALA A 255 -7.97 -17.75 -9.52
CA ALA A 255 -7.19 -18.53 -8.55
C ALA A 255 -6.19 -19.48 -9.24
N THR A 256 -6.46 -19.97 -10.44
CA THR A 256 -5.52 -20.83 -11.21
C THR A 256 -4.28 -20.10 -11.73
N LEU A 257 -4.28 -18.75 -11.67
CA LEU A 257 -3.15 -17.93 -12.14
C LEU A 257 -2.03 -17.82 -11.09
N GLU A 258 -2.26 -18.28 -9.86
CA GLU A 258 -1.24 -18.34 -8.82
C GLU A 258 -0.05 -19.20 -9.27
N ARG A 259 1.15 -18.63 -9.22
CA ARG A 259 2.39 -19.32 -9.60
C ARG A 259 3.61 -18.86 -8.82
N GLY A 260 3.41 -18.16 -7.70
CA GLY A 260 4.49 -17.66 -6.84
C GLY A 260 5.36 -16.60 -7.51
N GLU A 261 4.85 -15.89 -8.52
CA GLU A 261 5.63 -14.91 -9.27
C GLU A 261 5.82 -13.62 -8.50
N ARG A 262 6.77 -13.61 -7.58
CA ARG A 262 7.12 -12.43 -6.80
C ARG A 262 8.05 -11.51 -7.59
N LEU A 263 7.62 -10.26 -7.76
CA LEU A 263 8.33 -9.23 -8.53
C LEU A 263 9.17 -8.30 -7.62
N ALA A 264 8.80 -8.21 -6.33
CA ALA A 264 9.52 -7.46 -5.31
C ALA A 264 10.15 -8.42 -4.31
N ASN A 265 11.35 -8.90 -4.61
CA ASN A 265 12.11 -9.83 -3.77
C ASN A 265 13.59 -9.42 -3.71
N PRO A 266 13.93 -8.24 -3.17
CA PRO A 266 15.31 -7.75 -3.16
C PRO A 266 16.19 -8.61 -2.25
N ASP A 267 17.38 -8.98 -2.79
CA ASP A 267 18.37 -9.77 -2.07
C ASP A 267 18.78 -9.09 -0.76
N GLY A 268 18.90 -9.88 0.30
CA GLY A 268 19.33 -9.42 1.63
C GLY A 268 18.30 -8.58 2.39
N LEU A 269 17.15 -8.25 1.78
CA LEU A 269 16.08 -7.47 2.39
C LEU A 269 14.80 -8.31 2.57
N ALA A 270 14.43 -9.08 1.55
CA ALA A 270 13.21 -9.88 1.58
C ALA A 270 13.32 -10.97 2.67
N PRO A 271 12.25 -11.16 3.48
CA PRO A 271 12.21 -12.25 4.46
C PRO A 271 12.07 -13.60 3.75
N GLN A 272 12.22 -14.68 4.54
CA GLN A 272 11.77 -16.00 4.10
C GLN A 272 10.23 -16.01 4.13
N TRP A 273 9.61 -15.94 2.95
CA TRP A 273 8.16 -15.87 2.81
C TRP A 273 7.44 -17.14 3.29
N ASP A 274 6.19 -17.00 3.76
CA ASP A 274 5.31 -18.08 4.25
C ASP A 274 4.94 -19.12 3.19
#